data_297ec3c4265a7e6c0f3d843474a5ab52
#
_entry.id   297ec3c4265a7e6c0f3d843474a5ab52
#
_cell.length_a   1.000
_cell.length_b   1.000
_cell.length_c   1.000
_cell.angle_alpha   90.00
_cell.angle_beta   90.00
_cell.angle_gamma   90.00
#
_symmetry.space_group_name_H-M   'P 1'
#
loop_
_entity.id
_entity.type
_entity.pdbx_description
1 polymer ?
#
loop_
_entity_poly.entity_id
_entity_poly.type
_entity_poly.pdbx_seq_one_letter_code
_entity_poly.pdbx_strand_id
1 'polypeptide(L)'
;MTADDPDEGGSPRRAVPSEKGGPRSGPPGDPSLGTARMGVGVGPAPQPWPDDPRLDPELLREGDRRNVVDRYRYWSVEAIRDDLAPTRSALHVAIENLEHDLNIGSIVRTANAFNVGGVHIVGRRRWNRRGALVTDRYIDVHHRPGVSDLAEWARGHGYTMVAVDNPPDSAPLESTRLPERCVLVFGQESAGISAGLLAACQGAVRIEQYGSTRSMNVAAAAAIAMHWWSVQHR
;
A
#
# COMPACT_ATOMS: atom_id res chain seq x y z
N MET A 1 -52.91 -48.53 15.38
CA MET A 1 -53.85 -47.91 14.44
C MET A 1 -53.01 -46.86 13.74
N THR A 2 -52.35 -47.27 12.74
CA THR A 2 -52.61 -47.14 11.27
C THR A 2 -52.47 -45.69 10.86
N ALA A 3 -51.36 -45.42 10.19
CA ALA A 3 -51.20 -45.20 8.75
C ALA A 3 -51.56 -43.74 8.39
N ASP A 4 -50.90 -42.96 7.64
CA ASP A 4 -50.25 -43.14 6.34
C ASP A 4 -49.38 -41.94 6.02
N ASP A 5 -48.20 -42.19 5.45
CA ASP A 5 -47.56 -41.35 4.48
C ASP A 5 -48.35 -41.49 3.13
N PRO A 6 -48.38 -40.55 2.24
CA PRO A 6 -47.31 -40.19 1.35
C PRO A 6 -47.42 -38.72 0.79
N ASP A 7 -46.44 -38.12 0.25
CA ASP A 7 -46.23 -38.08 -1.19
C ASP A 7 -45.09 -37.16 -1.62
N GLU A 8 -44.43 -37.65 -2.62
CA GLU A 8 -43.29 -37.10 -3.35
C GLU A 8 -43.61 -35.79 -4.07
N GLY A 9 -42.60 -34.94 -4.18
CA GLY A 9 -42.58 -33.76 -5.02
C GLY A 9 -41.18 -33.36 -5.46
N GLY A 10 -40.45 -34.29 -6.04
CA GLY A 10 -39.16 -34.02 -6.67
C GLY A 10 -39.33 -33.19 -7.96
N SER A 11 -38.81 -31.95 -7.93
CA SER A 11 -38.70 -31.15 -9.13
C SER A 11 -37.41 -31.49 -9.88
N PRO A 12 -37.41 -31.70 -11.19
CA PRO A 12 -36.22 -32.15 -11.92
C PRO A 12 -35.23 -31.01 -12.12
N ARG A 13 -33.99 -31.24 -11.70
CA ARG A 13 -32.84 -30.40 -12.03
C ARG A 13 -32.63 -30.40 -13.54
N ARG A 14 -32.83 -29.27 -14.16
CA ARG A 14 -32.56 -29.03 -15.58
C ARG A 14 -31.04 -29.13 -15.82
N ALA A 15 -30.62 -30.14 -16.55
CA ALA A 15 -29.24 -30.29 -17.00
C ALA A 15 -28.88 -29.18 -17.99
N VAL A 16 -27.79 -28.48 -17.71
CA VAL A 16 -27.19 -27.51 -18.65
C VAL A 16 -26.30 -28.31 -19.60
N PRO A 17 -26.45 -28.19 -20.93
CA PRO A 17 -25.59 -28.89 -21.88
C PRO A 17 -24.15 -28.31 -21.78
N SER A 18 -23.16 -29.18 -21.64
CA SER A 18 -21.77 -28.85 -21.80
C SER A 18 -21.45 -28.62 -23.29
N GLU A 19 -21.34 -27.39 -23.70
CA GLU A 19 -20.73 -27.07 -24.99
C GLU A 19 -19.21 -27.21 -24.89
N LYS A 20 -18.70 -28.25 -25.52
CA LYS A 20 -17.29 -28.39 -25.86
C LYS A 20 -16.97 -27.40 -26.98
N GLY A 21 -16.60 -26.18 -26.63
CA GLY A 21 -15.99 -25.23 -27.57
C GLY A 21 -14.55 -25.64 -27.83
N GLY A 22 -14.22 -26.12 -29.02
CA GLY A 22 -12.88 -26.32 -29.50
C GLY A 22 -12.10 -25.01 -29.57
N PRO A 23 -10.75 -25.04 -29.64
CA PRO A 23 -9.91 -23.85 -29.66
C PRO A 23 -10.23 -23.00 -30.89
N ARG A 24 -10.74 -21.78 -30.67
CA ARG A 24 -10.85 -20.76 -31.72
C ARG A 24 -9.44 -20.32 -32.09
N SER A 25 -8.98 -20.69 -33.28
CA SER A 25 -7.79 -20.14 -33.90
C SER A 25 -8.05 -18.64 -34.18
N GLY A 26 -7.44 -17.77 -33.40
CA GLY A 26 -7.36 -16.34 -33.73
C GLY A 26 -6.47 -16.15 -34.98
N PRO A 27 -6.54 -15.00 -35.65
CA PRO A 27 -5.69 -14.71 -36.80
C PRO A 27 -4.21 -14.79 -36.41
N PRO A 28 -3.31 -15.24 -37.33
CA PRO A 28 -1.89 -15.34 -37.03
C PRO A 28 -1.36 -13.96 -36.67
N GLY A 29 -0.81 -13.84 -35.44
CA GLY A 29 -0.17 -12.62 -34.97
C GLY A 29 1.02 -12.27 -35.88
N ASP A 30 1.16 -11.00 -36.21
CA ASP A 30 2.26 -10.44 -36.95
C ASP A 30 3.58 -10.78 -36.23
N PRO A 31 4.51 -11.55 -36.85
CA PRO A 31 5.79 -11.91 -36.22
C PRO A 31 6.77 -10.74 -36.04
N SER A 32 6.44 -9.54 -36.54
CA SER A 32 7.25 -8.33 -36.36
C SER A 32 7.01 -7.62 -35.01
N LEU A 33 5.92 -7.96 -34.29
CA LEU A 33 5.72 -7.56 -32.91
C LEU A 33 6.44 -8.57 -32.00
N GLY A 34 7.76 -8.46 -32.00
CA GLY A 34 8.56 -9.13 -30.99
C GLY A 34 7.94 -8.86 -29.63
N THR A 35 7.62 -9.93 -28.90
CA THR A 35 7.25 -9.87 -27.49
C THR A 35 8.46 -9.36 -26.70
N ALA A 36 8.76 -8.06 -26.84
CA ALA A 36 9.57 -7.37 -25.86
C ALA A 36 8.78 -7.53 -24.55
N ARG A 37 9.21 -8.45 -23.69
CA ARG A 37 8.90 -8.36 -22.27
C ARG A 37 9.16 -6.90 -21.95
N MET A 38 8.10 -6.13 -21.65
CA MET A 38 8.25 -4.77 -21.16
C MET A 38 9.03 -4.87 -19.85
N GLY A 39 10.35 -4.86 -19.96
CA GLY A 39 11.25 -4.81 -18.83
C GLY A 39 10.95 -3.53 -18.10
N VAL A 40 10.76 -3.61 -16.79
CA VAL A 40 10.65 -2.41 -15.95
C VAL A 40 11.94 -1.62 -16.15
N GLY A 41 11.84 -0.46 -16.85
CA GLY A 41 13.00 0.39 -17.10
C GLY A 41 13.24 0.75 -18.56
N VAL A 42 14.24 1.60 -18.76
CA VAL A 42 14.71 2.08 -20.07
C VAL A 42 16.20 1.83 -20.22
N GLY A 43 16.66 1.64 -21.47
CA GLY A 43 18.08 1.50 -21.80
C GLY A 43 18.87 2.80 -21.62
N PRO A 44 20.17 2.81 -22.02
CA PRO A 44 20.98 4.01 -22.06
C PRO A 44 20.35 5.13 -22.89
N ALA A 45 20.49 6.37 -22.42
CA ALA A 45 19.98 7.52 -23.14
C ALA A 45 20.82 7.80 -24.40
N PRO A 46 20.17 8.15 -25.55
CA PRO A 46 20.91 8.55 -26.74
C PRO A 46 21.71 9.83 -26.51
N GLN A 47 22.87 9.93 -27.14
CA GLN A 47 23.68 11.14 -27.11
C GLN A 47 23.30 12.09 -28.28
N PRO A 48 23.54 13.42 -28.15
CA PRO A 48 24.08 14.09 -26.96
C PRO A 48 23.05 14.17 -25.82
N TRP A 49 23.51 14.07 -24.57
CA TRP A 49 22.66 14.20 -23.41
C TRP A 49 22.26 15.66 -23.17
N PRO A 50 21.03 15.93 -22.69
CA PRO A 50 20.62 17.28 -22.31
C PRO A 50 21.45 17.78 -21.11
N ASP A 51 21.73 19.09 -21.11
CA ASP A 51 22.31 19.78 -19.95
C ASP A 51 21.20 20.09 -18.93
N ASP A 52 20.86 19.09 -18.12
CA ASP A 52 19.81 19.19 -17.09
C ASP A 52 20.39 18.65 -15.77
N PRO A 53 20.51 19.52 -14.72
CA PRO A 53 21.10 19.13 -13.44
C PRO A 53 20.29 18.08 -12.66
N ARG A 54 19.07 17.79 -13.07
CA ARG A 54 18.25 16.72 -12.47
C ARG A 54 18.68 15.33 -12.89
N LEU A 55 19.40 15.22 -14.01
CA LEU A 55 19.77 13.96 -14.60
C LEU A 55 20.99 13.34 -13.91
N ASP A 56 20.96 12.04 -13.72
CA ASP A 56 22.07 11.25 -13.21
C ASP A 56 22.90 10.70 -14.38
N PRO A 57 24.18 11.08 -14.49
CA PRO A 57 25.04 10.65 -15.59
C PRO A 57 25.24 9.14 -15.68
N GLU A 58 25.19 8.43 -14.54
CA GLU A 58 25.30 6.97 -14.50
C GLU A 58 24.05 6.32 -15.10
N LEU A 59 22.86 6.81 -14.75
CA LEU A 59 21.61 6.32 -15.32
C LEU A 59 21.48 6.62 -16.80
N LEU A 60 21.98 7.78 -17.27
CA LEU A 60 22.02 8.12 -18.69
C LEU A 60 22.91 7.13 -19.45
N ARG A 61 24.07 6.74 -18.87
CA ARG A 61 25.03 5.85 -19.52
C ARG A 61 24.59 4.38 -19.51
N GLU A 62 23.99 3.91 -18.40
CA GLU A 62 23.71 2.48 -18.17
C GLU A 62 22.24 2.11 -18.34
N GLY A 63 21.36 3.10 -18.42
CA GLY A 63 19.92 2.91 -18.42
C GLY A 63 19.31 2.99 -17.02
N ASP A 64 18.00 3.18 -16.95
CA ASP A 64 17.26 3.32 -15.71
C ASP A 64 16.25 2.18 -15.54
N ARG A 65 16.57 1.25 -14.65
CA ARG A 65 15.72 0.09 -14.32
C ARG A 65 14.86 0.28 -13.07
N ARG A 66 14.85 1.49 -12.51
CA ARG A 66 14.07 1.81 -11.32
C ARG A 66 12.58 1.80 -11.64
N ASN A 67 11.75 1.47 -10.64
CA ASN A 67 10.29 1.56 -10.73
C ASN A 67 9.83 3.00 -10.48
N VAL A 68 10.09 3.89 -11.42
CA VAL A 68 9.67 5.29 -11.41
C VAL A 68 8.76 5.58 -12.61
N VAL A 69 7.89 6.58 -12.49
CA VAL A 69 7.10 7.08 -13.62
C VAL A 69 8.02 7.67 -14.70
N ASP A 70 7.56 7.71 -15.95
CA ASP A 70 8.43 8.05 -17.09
C ASP A 70 9.04 9.44 -17.00
N ARG A 71 8.36 10.42 -16.43
CA ARG A 71 8.91 11.77 -16.22
C ARG A 71 10.16 11.80 -15.34
N TYR A 72 10.38 10.77 -14.50
CA TYR A 72 11.53 10.65 -13.60
C TYR A 72 12.64 9.77 -14.15
N ARG A 73 12.50 9.30 -15.40
CA ARG A 73 13.57 8.52 -16.02
C ARG A 73 14.86 9.31 -16.07
N TYR A 74 15.92 8.67 -15.65
CA TYR A 74 17.28 9.21 -15.54
C TYR A 74 17.47 10.34 -14.50
N TRP A 75 16.42 10.77 -13.76
CA TRP A 75 16.60 11.78 -12.72
C TRP A 75 17.36 11.21 -11.53
N SER A 76 18.17 12.03 -10.87
CA SER A 76 18.78 11.69 -9.58
C SER A 76 17.72 11.45 -8.50
N VAL A 77 18.07 10.73 -7.45
CA VAL A 77 17.16 10.51 -6.32
C VAL A 77 16.79 11.82 -5.65
N GLU A 78 17.75 12.73 -5.51
CA GLU A 78 17.59 14.06 -4.94
C GLU A 78 16.60 14.89 -5.75
N ALA A 79 16.77 14.95 -7.06
CA ALA A 79 15.87 15.69 -7.95
C ALA A 79 14.42 15.19 -7.88
N ILE A 80 14.22 13.87 -7.79
CA ILE A 80 12.88 13.28 -7.60
C ILE A 80 12.30 13.68 -6.25
N ARG A 81 13.09 13.65 -5.17
CA ARG A 81 12.63 14.04 -3.83
C ARG A 81 12.21 15.51 -3.79
N ASP A 82 13.01 16.37 -4.40
CA ASP A 82 12.75 17.82 -4.46
C ASP A 82 11.48 18.14 -5.26
N ASP A 83 11.24 17.44 -6.38
CA ASP A 83 10.02 17.56 -7.17
C ASP A 83 8.76 17.06 -6.44
N LEU A 84 8.90 16.01 -5.64
CA LEU A 84 7.79 15.44 -4.85
C LEU A 84 7.49 16.25 -3.58
N ALA A 85 8.47 16.91 -2.99
CA ALA A 85 8.35 17.56 -1.69
C ALA A 85 7.19 18.55 -1.59
N PRO A 86 6.97 19.49 -2.56
CA PRO A 86 5.87 20.45 -2.50
C PRO A 86 4.48 19.83 -2.60
N THR A 87 4.37 18.60 -3.13
CA THR A 87 3.10 17.92 -3.36
C THR A 87 2.81 16.81 -2.34
N ARG A 88 3.65 16.67 -1.33
CA ARG A 88 3.43 15.71 -0.24
C ARG A 88 2.16 16.05 0.51
N SER A 89 1.36 15.01 0.80
CA SER A 89 0.14 15.19 1.57
C SER A 89 0.41 15.41 3.06
N ALA A 90 -0.58 15.92 3.76
CA ALA A 90 -0.56 16.02 5.22
C ALA A 90 -0.79 14.66 5.92
N LEU A 91 -0.92 13.56 5.17
CA LEU A 91 -1.02 12.21 5.72
C LEU A 91 0.36 11.69 6.13
N HIS A 92 0.47 11.13 7.31
CA HIS A 92 1.59 10.31 7.74
C HIS A 92 1.13 8.88 8.06
N VAL A 93 2.05 7.94 8.02
CA VAL A 93 1.82 6.54 8.38
C VAL A 93 2.76 6.14 9.50
N ALA A 94 2.29 5.46 10.52
CA ALA A 94 3.11 4.88 11.57
C ALA A 94 2.91 3.36 11.63
N ILE A 95 4.01 2.64 11.79
CA ILE A 95 4.01 1.18 11.83
C ILE A 95 4.79 0.74 13.05
N GLU A 96 4.17 -0.06 13.91
CA GLU A 96 4.86 -0.66 15.06
C GLU A 96 5.74 -1.82 14.60
N ASN A 97 7.03 -1.78 14.94
CA ASN A 97 8.02 -2.76 14.53
C ASN A 97 8.66 -3.44 15.74
N LEU A 98 8.00 -4.43 16.30
CA LEU A 98 8.49 -5.21 17.44
C LEU A 98 9.14 -6.53 17.03
N GLU A 99 8.71 -7.16 15.91
CA GLU A 99 9.07 -8.53 15.51
C GLU A 99 9.62 -8.70 14.08
N HIS A 100 10.17 -7.69 13.45
CA HIS A 100 10.66 -7.78 12.05
C HIS A 100 9.59 -8.13 11.01
N ASP A 101 8.57 -7.31 10.92
CA ASP A 101 7.47 -7.51 9.97
C ASP A 101 7.93 -7.31 8.51
N LEU A 102 7.61 -8.30 7.66
CA LEU A 102 7.85 -8.24 6.21
C LEU A 102 6.97 -7.20 5.50
N ASN A 103 5.83 -6.88 6.09
CA ASN A 103 4.84 -5.96 5.52
C ASN A 103 5.28 -4.49 5.55
N ILE A 104 6.22 -4.12 6.45
CA ILE A 104 6.70 -2.73 6.57
C ILE A 104 7.19 -2.21 5.21
N GLY A 105 7.98 -2.99 4.48
CA GLY A 105 8.46 -2.60 3.16
C GLY A 105 7.32 -2.36 2.16
N SER A 106 6.29 -3.18 2.17
CA SER A 106 5.11 -3.02 1.32
C SER A 106 4.32 -1.77 1.68
N ILE A 107 4.18 -1.45 2.96
CA ILE A 107 3.52 -0.23 3.44
C ILE A 107 4.32 1.01 3.02
N VAL A 108 5.65 1.01 3.17
CA VAL A 108 6.52 2.10 2.72
C VAL A 108 6.38 2.35 1.21
N ARG A 109 6.32 1.27 0.41
CA ARG A 109 6.10 1.37 -1.04
C ARG A 109 4.74 1.98 -1.36
N THR A 110 3.69 1.57 -0.67
CA THR A 110 2.34 2.12 -0.84
C THR A 110 2.29 3.58 -0.41
N ALA A 111 2.90 3.93 0.72
CA ALA A 111 3.02 5.30 1.20
C ALA A 111 3.73 6.22 0.19
N ASN A 112 4.79 5.73 -0.45
CA ASN A 112 5.43 6.44 -1.56
C ASN A 112 4.49 6.63 -2.76
N ALA A 113 3.70 5.60 -3.13
CA ALA A 113 2.75 5.70 -4.24
C ALA A 113 1.66 6.76 -3.99
N PHE A 114 1.24 6.94 -2.73
CA PHE A 114 0.31 7.97 -2.31
C PHE A 114 0.98 9.32 -1.99
N ASN A 115 2.30 9.43 -2.13
CA ASN A 115 3.09 10.62 -1.81
C ASN A 115 2.69 11.21 -0.44
N VAL A 116 2.66 10.35 0.61
CA VAL A 116 2.37 10.79 1.98
C VAL A 116 3.52 11.62 2.55
N GLY A 117 3.26 12.42 3.58
CA GLY A 117 4.25 13.29 4.23
C GLY A 117 5.45 12.55 4.82
N GLY A 118 5.23 11.32 5.29
CA GLY A 118 6.31 10.47 5.81
C GLY A 118 5.81 9.19 6.46
N VAL A 119 6.74 8.28 6.72
CA VAL A 119 6.49 7.01 7.41
C VAL A 119 7.29 6.96 8.70
N HIS A 120 6.66 6.57 9.80
CA HIS A 120 7.28 6.42 11.11
C HIS A 120 7.38 4.93 11.47
N ILE A 121 8.59 4.46 11.72
CA ILE A 121 8.83 3.10 12.22
C ILE A 121 9.00 3.20 13.73
N VAL A 122 8.05 2.65 14.48
CA VAL A 122 8.00 2.73 15.95
C VAL A 122 8.57 1.46 16.57
N GLY A 123 9.55 1.60 17.46
CA GLY A 123 10.22 0.48 18.10
C GLY A 123 11.55 0.13 17.46
N ARG A 124 11.75 -1.07 16.95
CA ARG A 124 13.03 -1.49 16.38
C ARG A 124 13.41 -0.68 15.15
N ARG A 125 14.65 -0.16 15.12
CA ARG A 125 15.14 0.66 14.01
C ARG A 125 15.32 -0.12 12.70
N ARG A 126 15.72 -1.39 12.78
CA ARG A 126 15.94 -2.23 11.59
C ARG A 126 14.62 -2.85 11.17
N TRP A 127 14.30 -2.76 9.89
CA TRP A 127 13.13 -3.37 9.26
C TRP A 127 13.49 -3.97 7.92
N ASN A 128 12.66 -4.85 7.39
CA ASN A 128 12.90 -5.53 6.12
C ASN A 128 12.53 -4.60 4.94
N ARG A 129 13.55 -4.15 4.20
CA ARG A 129 13.39 -3.24 3.06
C ARG A 129 13.02 -3.92 1.75
N ARG A 130 13.03 -5.26 1.67
CA ARG A 130 12.76 -5.99 0.42
C ARG A 130 11.41 -5.62 -0.20
N GLY A 131 10.37 -5.50 0.61
CA GLY A 131 9.03 -5.11 0.15
C GLY A 131 8.94 -3.69 -0.39
N ALA A 132 9.83 -2.79 0.04
CA ALA A 132 9.87 -1.41 -0.42
C ALA A 132 10.36 -1.27 -1.88
N LEU A 133 11.07 -2.28 -2.42
CA LEU A 133 11.63 -2.25 -3.78
C LEU A 133 12.33 -0.91 -4.09
N VAL A 134 13.18 -0.45 -3.14
CA VAL A 134 13.98 0.78 -3.23
C VAL A 134 13.16 2.09 -3.17
N THR A 135 11.83 2.05 -3.02
CA THR A 135 10.99 3.26 -2.97
C THR A 135 11.18 4.06 -1.67
N ASP A 136 11.75 3.44 -0.64
CA ASP A 136 12.18 4.10 0.60
C ASP A 136 13.22 5.22 0.39
N ARG A 137 13.82 5.32 -0.80
CA ARG A 137 14.72 6.42 -1.18
C ARG A 137 13.97 7.71 -1.53
N TYR A 138 12.71 7.62 -1.93
CA TYR A 138 11.92 8.77 -2.40
C TYR A 138 10.99 9.35 -1.35
N ILE A 139 10.83 8.69 -0.20
CA ILE A 139 9.95 9.09 0.90
C ILE A 139 10.75 9.20 2.20
N ASP A 140 10.31 10.07 3.12
CA ASP A 140 10.95 10.21 4.41
C ASP A 140 10.49 9.09 5.35
N VAL A 141 11.47 8.29 5.80
CA VAL A 141 11.24 7.22 6.78
C VAL A 141 11.93 7.58 8.08
N HIS A 142 11.14 7.85 9.11
CA HIS A 142 11.58 8.28 10.43
C HIS A 142 11.58 7.11 11.40
N HIS A 143 12.63 6.98 12.20
CA HIS A 143 12.64 6.04 13.33
C HIS A 143 12.14 6.74 14.60
N ARG A 144 11.19 6.10 15.28
CA ARG A 144 10.69 6.49 16.61
C ARG A 144 11.03 5.38 17.60
N PRO A 145 11.90 5.62 18.59
CA PRO A 145 12.31 4.58 19.54
C PRO A 145 11.15 3.95 20.30
N GLY A 146 10.09 4.71 20.58
CA GLY A 146 8.91 4.24 21.27
C GLY A 146 7.64 5.03 20.94
N VAL A 147 6.57 4.63 21.60
CA VAL A 147 5.24 5.24 21.44
C VAL A 147 5.24 6.71 21.84
N SER A 148 5.95 7.06 22.94
CA SER A 148 6.06 8.45 23.41
C SER A 148 6.69 9.36 22.38
N ASP A 149 7.76 8.91 21.70
CA ASP A 149 8.46 9.69 20.67
C ASP A 149 7.54 10.01 19.47
N LEU A 150 6.67 9.05 19.07
CA LEU A 150 5.67 9.28 18.03
C LEU A 150 4.58 10.25 18.50
N ALA A 151 4.05 10.04 19.71
CA ALA A 151 2.97 10.86 20.27
C ALA A 151 3.39 12.32 20.51
N GLU A 152 4.61 12.54 21.00
CA GLU A 152 5.17 13.88 21.16
C GLU A 152 5.38 14.58 19.81
N TRP A 153 5.91 13.87 18.83
CA TRP A 153 6.07 14.39 17.49
C TRP A 153 4.72 14.76 16.87
N ALA A 154 3.73 13.86 16.93
CA ALA A 154 2.41 14.10 16.37
C ALA A 154 1.73 15.33 17.00
N ARG A 155 1.76 15.43 18.33
CA ARG A 155 1.23 16.57 19.08
C ARG A 155 1.95 17.88 18.73
N GLY A 156 3.28 17.86 18.72
CA GLY A 156 4.10 19.04 18.40
C GLY A 156 3.91 19.58 17.00
N HIS A 157 3.44 18.72 16.06
CA HIS A 157 3.18 19.08 14.67
C HIS A 157 1.69 19.17 14.33
N GLY A 158 0.79 19.05 15.32
CA GLY A 158 -0.65 19.18 15.14
C GLY A 158 -1.28 18.02 14.34
N TYR A 159 -0.76 16.81 14.49
CA TYR A 159 -1.32 15.60 13.88
C TYR A 159 -2.23 14.84 14.85
N THR A 160 -3.32 14.32 14.32
CA THR A 160 -4.19 13.36 15.00
C THR A 160 -3.76 11.94 14.65
N MET A 161 -3.49 11.12 15.63
CA MET A 161 -3.16 9.70 15.45
C MET A 161 -4.45 8.89 15.44
N VAL A 162 -4.67 8.11 14.38
CA VAL A 162 -5.84 7.24 14.21
C VAL A 162 -5.35 5.81 14.02
N ALA A 163 -5.74 4.93 14.93
CA ALA A 163 -5.43 3.51 14.82
C ALA A 163 -6.28 2.86 13.72
N VAL A 164 -5.66 2.01 12.91
CA VAL A 164 -6.38 1.18 11.93
C VAL A 164 -6.31 -0.25 12.43
N ASP A 165 -7.31 -0.65 13.20
CA ASP A 165 -7.42 -1.95 13.86
C ASP A 165 -8.90 -2.20 14.26
N ASN A 166 -9.20 -3.38 14.80
CA ASN A 166 -10.55 -3.85 15.13
C ASN A 166 -10.87 -3.86 16.65
N PRO A 167 -10.49 -2.87 17.48
CA PRO A 167 -10.94 -2.86 18.86
C PRO A 167 -12.47 -2.65 18.92
N PRO A 168 -13.13 -3.05 20.04
CA PRO A 168 -14.60 -2.98 20.16
C PRO A 168 -15.20 -1.60 19.85
N ASP A 169 -14.51 -0.53 20.21
CA ASP A 169 -14.97 0.87 20.04
C ASP A 169 -14.50 1.51 18.72
N SER A 170 -13.98 0.72 17.76
CA SER A 170 -13.55 1.24 16.47
C SER A 170 -14.74 1.62 15.59
N ALA A 171 -14.66 2.76 14.90
CA ALA A 171 -15.64 3.17 13.92
C ALA A 171 -15.37 2.54 12.54
N PRO A 172 -16.40 2.28 11.71
CA PRO A 172 -16.16 1.85 10.33
C PRO A 172 -15.39 2.93 9.54
N LEU A 173 -14.33 2.52 8.85
CA LEU A 173 -13.50 3.43 8.04
C LEU A 173 -14.35 4.15 6.99
N GLU A 174 -15.24 3.42 6.33
CA GLU A 174 -16.07 3.88 5.22
C GLU A 174 -17.08 4.96 5.61
N SER A 175 -17.41 5.08 6.90
CA SER A 175 -18.29 6.13 7.42
C SER A 175 -17.55 7.20 8.23
N THR A 176 -16.23 7.08 8.35
CA THR A 176 -15.43 7.99 9.17
C THR A 176 -14.76 9.04 8.29
N ARG A 177 -14.94 10.33 8.64
CA ARG A 177 -14.12 11.41 8.09
C ARG A 177 -12.78 11.45 8.85
N LEU A 178 -11.71 11.10 8.18
CA LEU A 178 -10.38 11.17 8.74
C LEU A 178 -9.90 12.62 8.84
N PRO A 179 -9.10 12.99 9.85
CA PRO A 179 -8.48 14.31 9.91
C PRO A 179 -7.58 14.57 8.70
N GLU A 180 -7.47 15.82 8.26
CA GLU A 180 -6.54 16.21 7.19
C GLU A 180 -5.09 15.95 7.63
N ARG A 181 -4.70 16.46 8.80
CA ARG A 181 -3.40 16.18 9.42
C ARG A 181 -3.51 14.90 10.25
N CYS A 182 -3.31 13.78 9.60
CA CYS A 182 -3.55 12.45 10.16
C CYS A 182 -2.26 11.61 10.18
N VAL A 183 -2.07 10.86 11.26
CA VAL A 183 -1.14 9.73 11.29
C VAL A 183 -1.99 8.45 11.36
N LEU A 184 -2.04 7.69 10.29
CA LEU A 184 -2.64 6.35 10.31
C LEU A 184 -1.66 5.38 10.96
N VAL A 185 -2.09 4.74 12.03
CA VAL A 185 -1.26 3.88 12.88
C VAL A 185 -1.63 2.42 12.64
N PHE A 186 -0.62 1.60 12.34
CA PHE A 186 -0.76 0.17 12.07
C PHE A 186 0.08 -0.63 13.05
N GLY A 187 -0.46 -1.77 13.46
CA GLY A 187 0.23 -2.75 14.29
C GLY A 187 0.98 -3.79 13.47
N GLN A 188 1.45 -4.81 14.17
CA GLN A 188 2.06 -5.99 13.59
C GLN A 188 0.99 -6.98 13.11
N GLU A 189 1.38 -7.85 12.17
CA GLU A 189 0.48 -8.86 11.63
C GLU A 189 0.01 -9.88 12.68
N SER A 190 0.90 -10.24 13.62
CA SER A 190 0.62 -11.25 14.64
C SER A 190 -0.14 -10.74 15.86
N ALA A 191 0.23 -9.54 16.34
CA ALA A 191 -0.23 -8.99 17.63
C ALA A 191 -1.15 -7.77 17.52
N GLY A 192 -1.34 -7.22 16.30
CA GLY A 192 -2.05 -5.95 16.11
C GLY A 192 -1.29 -4.76 16.67
N ILE A 193 -2.00 -3.72 17.03
CA ILE A 193 -1.45 -2.51 17.67
C ILE A 193 -1.29 -2.77 19.18
N SER A 194 -0.12 -2.45 19.74
CA SER A 194 0.07 -2.60 21.18
C SER A 194 -0.89 -1.71 21.98
N ALA A 195 -1.25 -2.14 23.19
CA ALA A 195 -2.15 -1.37 24.06
C ALA A 195 -1.63 0.06 24.33
N GLY A 196 -0.30 0.22 24.47
CA GLY A 196 0.31 1.54 24.66
C GLY A 196 0.16 2.45 23.44
N LEU A 197 0.34 1.92 22.24
CA LEU A 197 0.20 2.69 21.00
C LEU A 197 -1.28 3.00 20.70
N LEU A 198 -2.17 2.03 20.95
CA LEU A 198 -3.62 2.24 20.82
C LEU A 198 -4.12 3.34 21.76
N ALA A 199 -3.68 3.32 23.02
CA ALA A 199 -4.04 4.34 24.01
C ALA A 199 -3.49 5.74 23.68
N ALA A 200 -2.44 5.84 22.87
CA ALA A 200 -1.88 7.11 22.39
C ALA A 200 -2.65 7.69 21.20
N CYS A 201 -3.50 6.89 20.54
CA CYS A 201 -4.35 7.33 19.43
C CYS A 201 -5.61 8.06 19.95
N GLN A 202 -6.10 9.03 19.18
CA GLN A 202 -7.32 9.78 19.49
C GLN A 202 -8.59 9.06 19.01
N GLY A 203 -8.46 7.95 18.31
CA GLY A 203 -9.54 7.10 17.84
C GLY A 203 -9.02 5.89 17.09
N ALA A 204 -9.93 4.96 16.82
CA ALA A 204 -9.66 3.77 16.02
C ALA A 204 -10.70 3.61 14.92
N VAL A 205 -10.26 3.20 13.75
CA VAL A 205 -11.11 2.83 12.63
C VAL A 205 -10.85 1.39 12.22
N ARG A 206 -11.89 0.69 11.82
CA ARG A 206 -11.82 -0.66 11.27
C ARG A 206 -12.27 -0.69 9.82
N ILE A 207 -11.70 -1.60 9.05
CA ILE A 207 -12.19 -1.95 7.72
C ILE A 207 -13.19 -3.08 7.90
N GLU A 208 -14.42 -2.89 7.42
CA GLU A 208 -15.46 -3.92 7.50
C GLU A 208 -15.05 -5.15 6.69
N GLN A 209 -15.17 -6.33 7.30
CA GLN A 209 -14.80 -7.61 6.73
C GLN A 209 -16.01 -8.55 6.72
N TYR A 210 -16.38 -9.04 5.55
CA TYR A 210 -17.58 -9.87 5.38
C TYR A 210 -17.24 -11.36 5.18
N GLY A 211 -15.98 -11.72 5.27
CA GLY A 211 -15.50 -13.09 5.10
C GLY A 211 -15.36 -13.84 6.43
N SER A 212 -14.67 -14.97 6.38
CA SER A 212 -14.44 -15.86 7.53
C SER A 212 -13.22 -15.50 8.37
N THR A 213 -12.38 -14.59 7.90
CA THR A 213 -11.13 -14.22 8.58
C THR A 213 -11.35 -13.10 9.60
N ARG A 214 -10.60 -13.13 10.70
CA ARG A 214 -10.65 -12.10 11.75
C ARG A 214 -9.88 -10.84 11.37
N SER A 215 -8.90 -10.96 10.48
CA SER A 215 -8.03 -9.86 10.07
C SER A 215 -7.61 -10.04 8.62
N MET A 216 -7.23 -8.96 7.99
CA MET A 216 -6.58 -8.94 6.68
C MET A 216 -5.09 -8.63 6.85
N ASN A 217 -4.31 -8.86 5.79
CA ASN A 217 -2.91 -8.46 5.77
C ASN A 217 -2.76 -6.95 6.03
N VAL A 218 -1.86 -6.58 6.94
CA VAL A 218 -1.68 -5.19 7.38
C VAL A 218 -1.27 -4.25 6.24
N ALA A 219 -0.50 -4.71 5.24
CA ALA A 219 -0.16 -3.88 4.09
C ALA A 219 -1.38 -3.61 3.18
N ALA A 220 -2.32 -4.57 3.08
CA ALA A 220 -3.57 -4.36 2.39
C ALA A 220 -4.46 -3.37 3.15
N ALA A 221 -4.58 -3.52 4.47
CA ALA A 221 -5.31 -2.56 5.32
C ALA A 221 -4.73 -1.15 5.20
N ALA A 222 -3.40 -1.02 5.18
CA ALA A 222 -2.72 0.26 5.01
C ALA A 222 -3.02 0.89 3.64
N ALA A 223 -3.05 0.11 2.56
CA ALA A 223 -3.40 0.60 1.23
C ALA A 223 -4.84 1.14 1.17
N ILE A 224 -5.79 0.41 1.76
CA ILE A 224 -7.20 0.81 1.82
C ILE A 224 -7.36 2.11 2.63
N ALA A 225 -6.75 2.19 3.82
CA ALA A 225 -6.87 3.36 4.67
C ALA A 225 -6.20 4.62 4.07
N MET A 226 -5.02 4.48 3.45
CA MET A 226 -4.37 5.57 2.71
C MET A 226 -5.20 6.02 1.51
N HIS A 227 -5.80 5.09 0.77
CA HIS A 227 -6.68 5.42 -0.34
C HIS A 227 -7.93 6.17 0.15
N TRP A 228 -8.56 5.69 1.23
CA TRP A 228 -9.74 6.35 1.81
C TRP A 228 -9.44 7.78 2.26
N TRP A 229 -8.32 7.99 2.93
CA TRP A 229 -7.86 9.34 3.26
C TRP A 229 -7.68 10.20 2.01
N SER A 230 -7.06 9.65 0.97
CA SER A 230 -6.81 10.38 -0.29
C SER A 230 -8.10 10.78 -1.00
N VAL A 231 -9.13 9.93 -0.99
CA VAL A 231 -10.46 10.25 -1.56
C VAL A 231 -11.13 11.44 -0.84
N GLN A 232 -10.83 11.61 0.46
CA GLN A 232 -11.42 12.69 1.25
C GLN A 232 -10.69 14.03 1.14
N HIS A 233 -9.40 14.02 0.75
CA HIS A 233 -8.53 15.21 0.90
C HIS A 233 -7.75 15.59 -0.37
N ARG A 234 -7.93 14.86 -1.50
CA ARG A 234 -7.25 15.13 -2.77
C ARG A 234 -8.20 15.27 -3.99
#